data_26ae2885557c5d2a74fe46ed28d3d3be
#
_entry.id   26ae2885557c5d2a74fe46ed28d3d3be
#
_cell.length_a   1.000
_cell.length_b   1.000
_cell.length_c   1.000
_cell.angle_alpha   90.00
_cell.angle_beta   90.00
_cell.angle_gamma   90.00
#
_symmetry.space_group_name_H-M   'P 1'
#
loop_
_entity.id
_entity.type
_entity.pdbx_description
1 polymer ?
#
loop_
_entity_poly.entity_id
_entity_poly.type
_entity_poly.pdbx_seq_one_letter_code
_entity_poly.pdbx_strand_id
1 'polypeptide(L)' 'MLAEERFSKILSIIESEGSATMQELMTALDASESTIRRDLNTMDENGLL' A
#
# COMPACT_ATOMS: atom_id res chain seq x y z
N MET A 1 7.02 9.59 5.02
CA MET A 1 5.64 9.58 4.48
C MET A 1 4.70 9.07 5.57
N LEU A 2 3.58 9.74 5.76
CA LEU A 2 2.57 9.33 6.73
C LEU A 2 1.82 8.08 6.24
N ALA A 3 1.31 7.30 7.18
CA ALA A 3 0.57 6.07 6.85
C ALA A 3 -0.61 6.36 5.91
N GLU A 4 -1.34 7.43 6.17
CA GLU A 4 -2.47 7.81 5.32
C GLU A 4 -2.05 8.11 3.89
N GLU A 5 -0.89 8.72 3.72
CA GLU A 5 -0.35 8.99 2.38
C GLU A 5 0.00 7.68 1.67
N ARG A 6 0.57 6.72 2.42
CA ARG A 6 0.89 5.41 1.85
C ARG A 6 -0.38 4.67 1.43
N PHE A 7 -1.42 4.69 2.28
CA PHE A 7 -2.70 4.06 1.97
C PHE A 7 -3.28 4.62 0.68
N SER A 8 -3.26 5.94 0.54
CA SER A 8 -3.77 6.62 -0.64
C SER A 8 -3.01 6.19 -1.89
N LYS A 9 -1.69 6.12 -1.80
CA LYS A 9 -0.87 5.70 -2.93
C LYS A 9 -1.09 4.24 -3.30
N ILE A 10 -1.22 3.36 -2.31
CA ILE A 10 -1.48 1.94 -2.55
C ILE A 10 -2.81 1.78 -3.29
N LEU A 11 -3.85 2.46 -2.83
CA LEU A 11 -5.16 2.40 -3.47
C LEU A 11 -5.09 2.91 -4.90
N SER A 12 -4.37 4.00 -5.12
CA SER A 12 -4.22 4.58 -6.44
C SER A 12 -3.54 3.61 -7.41
N ILE A 13 -2.49 2.93 -6.96
CA ILE A 13 -1.78 1.96 -7.78
C ILE A 13 -2.69 0.78 -8.13
N ILE A 14 -3.41 0.26 -7.16
CA ILE A 14 -4.30 -0.88 -7.38
C ILE A 14 -5.44 -0.50 -8.32
N GLU A 15 -6.02 0.68 -8.15
CA GLU A 15 -7.09 1.16 -9.03
C GLU A 15 -6.60 1.34 -10.46
N SER A 16 -5.39 1.87 -10.61
CA SER A 16 -4.83 2.16 -11.92
C SER A 16 -4.39 0.89 -12.65
N GLU A 17 -3.79 -0.07 -11.95
CA GLU A 17 -3.19 -1.24 -12.56
C GLU A 17 -3.93 -2.55 -12.31
N GLY A 18 -4.94 -2.52 -11.46
CA GLY A 18 -5.72 -3.71 -11.11
C GLY A 18 -5.10 -4.58 -10.03
N SER A 19 -3.80 -4.47 -9.82
CA SER A 19 -3.08 -5.22 -8.80
C SER A 19 -1.71 -4.58 -8.60
N ALA A 20 -0.99 -5.01 -7.57
CA ALA A 20 0.37 -4.55 -7.32
C ALA A 20 1.15 -5.65 -6.61
N THR A 21 2.43 -5.79 -6.98
CA THR A 21 3.32 -6.71 -6.28
C THR A 21 3.91 -6.00 -5.07
N MET A 22 4.41 -6.79 -4.12
CA MET A 22 5.10 -6.25 -2.95
C MET A 22 6.29 -5.37 -3.39
N GLN A 23 7.05 -5.83 -4.37
CA GLN A 23 8.20 -5.09 -4.88
C GLN A 23 7.80 -3.73 -5.46
N GLU A 24 6.71 -3.70 -6.21
CA GLU A 24 6.21 -2.44 -6.77
C GLU A 24 5.82 -1.46 -5.67
N LEU A 25 5.14 -1.95 -4.64
CA LEU A 25 4.72 -1.10 -3.52
C LEU A 25 5.92 -0.59 -2.73
N MET A 26 6.90 -1.45 -2.46
CA MET A 26 8.10 -1.06 -1.75
C MET A 26 8.87 0.04 -2.49
N THR A 27 8.98 -0.11 -3.79
CA THR A 27 9.66 0.87 -4.64
C THR A 27 8.89 2.19 -4.70
N ALA A 28 7.59 2.10 -4.94
CA ALA A 28 6.75 3.30 -5.10
C ALA A 28 6.66 4.11 -3.80
N LEU A 29 6.67 3.44 -2.66
CA LEU A 29 6.47 4.09 -1.36
C LEU A 29 7.79 4.30 -0.60
N ASP A 30 8.88 3.79 -1.15
CA ASP A 30 10.20 3.83 -0.49
C ASP A 30 10.08 3.31 0.95
N ALA A 31 9.45 2.17 1.11
CA ALA A 31 9.16 1.56 2.40
C ALA A 31 9.56 0.10 2.42
N SER A 32 9.85 -0.42 3.62
CA SER A 32 10.23 -1.82 3.79
C SER A 32 9.02 -2.74 3.63
N GLU A 33 9.30 -4.02 3.40
CA GLU A 33 8.24 -5.02 3.27
C GLU A 33 7.38 -5.07 4.53
N SER A 34 7.99 -5.00 5.71
CA SER A 34 7.24 -5.07 6.96
C SER A 34 6.29 -3.88 7.12
N THR A 35 6.71 -2.70 6.68
CA THR A 35 5.85 -1.51 6.71
C THR A 35 4.67 -1.67 5.77
N ILE A 36 4.92 -2.14 4.54
CA ILE A 36 3.87 -2.35 3.54
C ILE A 36 2.90 -3.42 4.04
N ARG A 37 3.41 -4.50 4.59
CA ARG A 37 2.57 -5.58 5.10
C ARG A 37 1.66 -5.10 6.21
N ARG A 38 2.19 -4.29 7.12
CA ARG A 38 1.39 -3.68 8.19
C ARG A 38 0.31 -2.77 7.63
N ASP A 39 0.69 -1.93 6.67
CA ASP A 39 -0.25 -1.01 6.03
C ASP A 39 -1.40 -1.77 5.36
N LEU A 40 -1.07 -2.83 4.62
CA LEU A 40 -2.09 -3.63 3.94
C LEU A 40 -3.06 -4.27 4.93
N ASN A 41 -2.52 -4.79 6.04
CA ASN A 41 -3.36 -5.36 7.08
C ASN A 41 -4.30 -4.31 7.68
N THR A 42 -3.78 -3.12 7.97
CA THR A 42 -4.57 -2.03 8.51
C THR A 42 -5.66 -1.61 7.53
N MET A 43 -5.32 -1.50 6.26
CA MET A 43 -6.29 -1.14 5.22
C MET A 43 -7.40 -2.18 5.10
N ASP A 44 -7.03 -3.46 5.18
CA ASP A 44 -8.00 -4.54 5.11
C ASP A 44 -8.94 -4.50 6.32
N GLU A 45 -8.39 -4.29 7.52
CA GLU A 45 -9.19 -4.19 8.74
C GLU A 45 -10.17 -3.01 8.70
N ASN A 46 -9.80 -1.96 8.00
CA ASN A 46 -10.63 -0.75 7.88
C ASN A 46 -11.54 -0.77 6.65
N GLY A 47 -11.58 -1.88 5.94
CA GLY A 47 -12.45 -2.02 4.78
C GLY A 47 -12.02 -1.24 3.56
N LEU A 48 -10.75 -0.86 3.49
CA LEU A 48 -10.23 -0.12 2.33
C LEU A 48 -9.80 -1.04 1.20
N LEU A 49 -9.62 -2.31 1.49
CA LEU A 49 -9.25 -3.33 0.51
C LEU A 49 -10.32 -4.39 0.40
#